data_1cf39e58c304e73a99cc2cb6d23eec5a
#
_entry.id   1cf39e58c304e73a99cc2cb6d23eec5a
#
_cell.length_a   1.000
_cell.length_b   1.000
_cell.length_c   1.000
_cell.angle_alpha   90.00
_cell.angle_beta   90.00
_cell.angle_gamma   90.00
#
_symmetry.space_group_name_H-M   'P 1'
#
loop_
_entity.id
_entity.type
_entity.pdbx_description
1 polymer ?
#
loop_
_entity_poly.entity_id
_entity_poly.type
_entity_poly.pdbx_seq_one_letter_code
_entity_poly.pdbx_strand_id
1 'polypeptide(L)'
;MWQLDWTKLADILTYDPRQPMIFSSGLFLFLFLGFSLVYVLLQKHTTARLLFVSAFSYYFYYKSSGIYFFLLGIVTVSDFLLAARMDRTETLWKRKLLVVISLCINLGLLCYFKYTNFFYEMLCPLWNGHYEAFDIFLPVGISFFTFQSLSYTLDVYRRDLKPLDNLLDYIFYVSFFPQLVAGPIVRARDFIPQIRQPLFVSKEMFGEGVFFIVSGLFKKAVISDYISINFVERIFGNPSLYSGVENLFGVYGYALQIYCDFSGYSDMAIGIALLLGFRFPINFNSPYKSDSVTDFWHRWHISLSTWLRDYLYISLGGNQKGKIRTYINLILTMLLGGLWHGASWNFIVWGGLHGVALAVHKFFRSLLHRPKAYRSTGWRRVFAVIITFHFVCFCWIFFRNTEFAGSVSMIRQIFTSFHPELFSLLVAGYWKVFALMAVGYLLHWCPDSWQNACSCGMTRLPLVGQALILIALIFLVIQVKSSDIQPFIYFQF
;
A
#
# COMPACT_ATOMS: atom_id res chain seq x y z
N MET A 1 -12.77 12.50 42.33
CA MET A 1 -12.82 13.53 41.26
C MET A 1 -11.71 13.23 40.27
N TRP A 2 -12.01 12.78 39.07
CA TRP A 2 -11.01 12.48 38.04
C TRP A 2 -10.44 13.82 37.55
N GLN A 3 -9.25 14.22 38.03
CA GLN A 3 -8.57 15.34 37.42
C GLN A 3 -8.01 14.92 36.07
N LEU A 4 -8.48 15.57 35.03
CA LEU A 4 -7.93 15.38 33.67
C LEU A 4 -6.49 15.88 33.69
N ASP A 5 -5.53 14.99 33.45
CA ASP A 5 -4.13 15.35 33.34
C ASP A 5 -3.87 15.93 31.95
N TRP A 6 -3.93 17.26 31.87
CA TRP A 6 -3.75 17.99 30.62
C TRP A 6 -2.38 17.77 29.97
N THR A 7 -1.36 17.47 30.76
CA THR A 7 0.00 17.20 30.24
C THR A 7 0.02 15.89 29.52
N LYS A 8 -0.54 14.82 30.08
CA LYS A 8 -0.69 13.52 29.40
C LYS A 8 -1.55 13.60 28.15
N LEU A 9 -2.61 14.40 28.18
CA LEU A 9 -3.44 14.59 26.98
C LEU A 9 -2.66 15.32 25.88
N ALA A 10 -1.90 16.36 26.23
CA ALA A 10 -1.05 17.06 25.29
C ALA A 10 0.02 16.13 24.69
N ASP A 11 0.66 15.29 25.49
CA ASP A 11 1.66 14.31 25.03
C ASP A 11 1.04 13.28 24.06
N ILE A 12 -0.17 12.78 24.34
CA ILE A 12 -0.88 11.86 23.45
C ILE A 12 -1.22 12.51 22.09
N LEU A 13 -1.54 13.80 22.10
CA LEU A 13 -1.95 14.54 20.90
C LEU A 13 -0.76 15.11 20.10
N THR A 14 0.43 15.22 20.68
CA THR A 14 1.65 15.65 19.98
C THR A 14 2.29 14.51 19.19
N TYR A 15 3.15 14.85 18.23
CA TYR A 15 3.88 13.88 17.42
C TYR A 15 4.88 13.09 18.29
N ASP A 16 4.81 11.77 18.17
CA ASP A 16 5.81 10.84 18.70
C ASP A 16 6.22 9.86 17.57
N PRO A 17 7.49 9.85 17.15
CA PRO A 17 7.97 8.98 16.09
C PRO A 17 7.84 7.48 16.41
N ARG A 18 7.76 7.12 17.70
CA ARG A 18 7.59 5.74 18.17
C ARG A 18 6.13 5.27 18.09
N GLN A 19 5.19 6.20 18.03
CA GLN A 19 3.75 5.93 18.03
C GLN A 19 3.02 6.69 16.92
N PRO A 20 3.33 6.39 15.63
CA PRO A 20 2.63 7.01 14.52
C PRO A 20 1.15 6.63 14.56
N MET A 21 0.27 7.56 14.21
CA MET A 21 -1.16 7.29 14.16
C MET A 21 -1.49 6.45 12.91
N ILE A 22 -2.01 5.25 13.14
CA ILE A 22 -2.50 4.31 12.13
C ILE A 22 -3.94 3.91 12.42
N PHE A 23 -4.68 3.40 11.42
CA PHE A 23 -6.10 3.06 11.57
C PHE A 23 -6.39 1.98 12.62
N SER A 24 -5.43 1.11 12.92
CA SER A 24 -5.55 0.08 13.96
C SER A 24 -5.14 0.58 15.36
N SER A 25 -4.74 1.85 15.51
CA SER A 25 -4.39 2.41 16.82
C SER A 25 -5.61 2.82 17.64
N GLY A 26 -5.57 2.63 18.96
CA GLY A 26 -6.65 3.05 19.84
C GLY A 26 -6.90 4.57 19.77
N LEU A 27 -5.83 5.38 19.66
CA LEU A 27 -5.95 6.83 19.51
C LEU A 27 -6.77 7.19 18.27
N PHE A 28 -6.51 6.53 17.11
CA PHE A 28 -7.28 6.79 15.91
C PHE A 28 -8.77 6.46 16.09
N LEU A 29 -9.09 5.34 16.72
CA LEU A 29 -10.49 4.93 16.93
C LEU A 29 -11.27 5.96 17.76
N PHE A 30 -10.67 6.49 18.85
CA PHE A 30 -11.29 7.53 19.67
C PHE A 30 -11.44 8.85 18.90
N LEU A 31 -10.38 9.28 18.20
CA LEU A 31 -10.42 10.51 17.42
C LEU A 31 -11.41 10.40 16.25
N PHE A 32 -11.48 9.23 15.59
CA PHE A 32 -12.41 9.00 14.50
C PHE A 32 -13.88 8.99 14.96
N LEU A 33 -14.15 8.53 16.19
CA LEU A 33 -15.49 8.64 16.79
C LEU A 33 -15.88 10.12 16.96
N GLY A 34 -15.02 10.93 17.60
CA GLY A 34 -15.24 12.36 17.75
C GLY A 34 -15.35 13.09 16.41
N PHE A 35 -14.46 12.75 15.46
CA PHE A 35 -14.50 13.25 14.09
C PHE A 35 -15.84 12.95 13.42
N SER A 36 -16.33 11.72 13.54
CA SER A 36 -17.58 11.28 12.90
C SER A 36 -18.79 12.05 13.43
N LEU A 37 -18.83 12.36 14.72
CA LEU A 37 -19.90 13.19 15.31
C LEU A 37 -19.91 14.59 14.69
N VAL A 38 -18.77 15.26 14.61
CA VAL A 38 -18.67 16.60 13.98
C VAL A 38 -18.95 16.53 12.48
N TYR A 39 -18.46 15.48 11.79
CA TYR A 39 -18.70 15.28 10.37
C TYR A 39 -20.20 15.20 10.02
N VAL A 40 -20.98 14.46 10.82
CA VAL A 40 -22.44 14.35 10.66
C VAL A 40 -23.12 15.70 10.89
N LEU A 41 -22.68 16.49 11.88
CA LEU A 41 -23.23 17.84 12.10
C LEU A 41 -22.96 18.78 10.91
N LEU A 42 -21.83 18.59 10.22
CA LEU A 42 -21.44 19.40 9.05
C LEU A 42 -22.01 18.89 7.72
N GLN A 43 -22.82 17.82 7.71
CA GLN A 43 -23.27 17.16 6.48
C GLN A 43 -23.95 18.11 5.45
N LYS A 44 -24.65 19.16 5.92
CA LYS A 44 -25.33 20.14 5.08
C LYS A 44 -24.44 21.30 4.62
N HIS A 45 -23.23 21.45 5.21
CA HIS A 45 -22.33 22.58 4.96
C HIS A 45 -21.06 22.10 4.24
N THR A 46 -21.12 21.94 2.93
CA THR A 46 -20.04 21.35 2.12
C THR A 46 -18.68 22.00 2.38
N THR A 47 -18.57 23.33 2.34
CA THR A 47 -17.28 24.01 2.55
C THR A 47 -16.72 23.79 3.96
N ALA A 48 -17.56 23.89 5.00
CA ALA A 48 -17.15 23.65 6.39
C ALA A 48 -16.71 22.18 6.57
N ARG A 49 -17.42 21.24 5.97
CA ARG A 49 -17.10 19.83 5.95
C ARG A 49 -15.72 19.56 5.30
N LEU A 50 -15.47 20.15 4.13
CA LEU A 50 -14.18 20.01 3.43
C LEU A 50 -13.03 20.60 4.26
N LEU A 51 -13.21 21.78 4.87
CA LEU A 51 -12.23 22.39 5.75
C LEU A 51 -11.94 21.51 6.97
N PHE A 52 -12.98 21.01 7.62
CA PHE A 52 -12.86 20.14 8.81
C PHE A 52 -12.11 18.84 8.49
N VAL A 53 -12.49 18.16 7.41
CA VAL A 53 -11.84 16.93 6.98
C VAL A 53 -10.40 17.18 6.56
N SER A 54 -10.12 18.28 5.83
CA SER A 54 -8.75 18.65 5.47
C SER A 54 -7.89 18.94 6.70
N ALA A 55 -8.41 19.70 7.66
CA ALA A 55 -7.71 19.97 8.92
C ALA A 55 -7.40 18.69 9.70
N PHE A 56 -8.37 17.76 9.81
CA PHE A 56 -8.16 16.46 10.43
C PHE A 56 -7.13 15.62 9.65
N SER A 57 -7.14 15.68 8.33
CA SER A 57 -6.18 14.97 7.48
C SER A 57 -4.74 15.47 7.68
N TYR A 58 -4.56 16.78 7.77
CA TYR A 58 -3.25 17.37 8.10
C TYR A 58 -2.81 17.01 9.52
N TYR A 59 -3.72 17.00 10.49
CA TYR A 59 -3.43 16.54 11.85
C TYR A 59 -3.06 15.04 11.87
N PHE A 60 -3.80 14.18 11.14
CA PHE A 60 -3.47 12.77 10.98
C PHE A 60 -2.06 12.59 10.40
N TYR A 61 -1.71 13.38 9.40
CA TYR A 61 -0.38 13.34 8.79
C TYR A 61 0.70 13.90 9.74
N TYR A 62 0.41 14.96 10.48
CA TYR A 62 1.29 15.45 11.55
C TYR A 62 1.60 14.36 12.58
N LYS A 63 0.61 13.62 13.04
CA LYS A 63 0.79 12.49 13.97
C LYS A 63 1.58 11.32 13.38
N SER A 64 1.71 11.24 12.07
CA SER A 64 2.47 10.19 11.37
C SER A 64 3.88 10.64 10.96
N SER A 65 4.10 11.92 10.69
CA SER A 65 5.34 12.44 10.08
C SER A 65 5.86 13.74 10.69
N GLY A 66 5.28 14.23 11.79
CA GLY A 66 5.74 15.45 12.47
C GLY A 66 5.69 16.67 11.57
N ILE A 67 6.74 17.50 11.64
CA ILE A 67 6.86 18.77 10.89
C ILE A 67 6.78 18.58 9.35
N TYR A 68 7.03 17.38 8.86
CA TYR A 68 7.02 17.11 7.41
C TYR A 68 5.64 17.22 6.75
N PHE A 69 4.58 17.47 7.53
CA PHE A 69 3.26 17.82 6.96
C PHE A 69 3.31 19.10 6.09
N PHE A 70 4.29 19.97 6.28
CA PHE A 70 4.51 21.13 5.41
C PHE A 70 4.90 20.72 3.99
N LEU A 71 5.58 19.58 3.78
CA LEU A 71 5.90 19.08 2.43
C LEU A 71 4.64 18.75 1.64
N LEU A 72 3.65 18.14 2.30
CA LEU A 72 2.35 17.90 1.70
C LEU A 72 1.71 19.23 1.25
N GLY A 73 1.79 20.28 2.06
CA GLY A 73 1.30 21.63 1.73
C GLY A 73 2.03 22.23 0.53
N ILE A 74 3.38 22.16 0.50
CA ILE A 74 4.22 22.68 -0.59
C ILE A 74 3.86 21.98 -1.91
N VAL A 75 3.81 20.63 -1.93
CA VAL A 75 3.45 19.87 -3.13
C VAL A 75 2.04 20.22 -3.58
N THR A 76 1.08 20.30 -2.66
CA THR A 76 -0.31 20.62 -2.97
C THR A 76 -0.44 22.01 -3.60
N VAL A 77 0.16 23.03 -3.02
CA VAL A 77 0.07 24.41 -3.56
C VAL A 77 0.81 24.54 -4.88
N SER A 78 2.01 23.97 -4.99
CA SER A 78 2.81 24.05 -6.22
C SER A 78 2.10 23.36 -7.40
N ASP A 79 1.56 22.16 -7.23
CA ASP A 79 0.92 21.45 -8.32
C ASP A 79 -0.42 22.06 -8.71
N PHE A 80 -1.19 22.62 -7.74
CA PHE A 80 -2.38 23.40 -8.04
C PHE A 80 -2.08 24.60 -8.95
N LEU A 81 -1.07 25.41 -8.58
CA LEU A 81 -0.68 26.58 -9.35
C LEU A 81 -0.11 26.22 -10.73
N LEU A 82 0.73 25.18 -10.79
CA LEU A 82 1.31 24.70 -12.04
C LEU A 82 0.23 24.15 -12.99
N ALA A 83 -0.74 23.39 -12.49
CA ALA A 83 -1.83 22.87 -13.28
C ALA A 83 -2.74 23.98 -13.82
N ALA A 84 -3.11 24.97 -12.98
CA ALA A 84 -3.89 26.14 -13.41
C ALA A 84 -3.15 26.96 -14.47
N ARG A 85 -1.82 27.13 -14.32
CA ARG A 85 -1.01 27.83 -15.32
C ARG A 85 -0.88 27.04 -16.62
N MET A 86 -0.79 25.71 -16.52
CA MET A 86 -0.66 24.82 -17.65
C MET A 86 -1.90 24.82 -18.54
N ASP A 87 -3.08 24.86 -17.96
CA ASP A 87 -4.34 24.93 -18.71
C ASP A 87 -4.46 26.22 -19.53
N ARG A 88 -4.04 27.36 -18.95
CA ARG A 88 -4.07 28.69 -19.61
C ARG A 88 -2.94 28.85 -20.64
N THR A 89 -2.02 27.87 -20.78
CA THR A 89 -0.88 27.97 -21.66
C THR A 89 -1.10 27.15 -22.91
N GLU A 90 -1.17 27.77 -24.08
CA GLU A 90 -1.35 27.07 -25.36
C GLU A 90 -0.03 26.53 -25.93
N THR A 91 1.07 27.23 -25.67
CA THR A 91 2.39 26.92 -26.20
C THR A 91 2.93 25.61 -25.64
N LEU A 92 3.12 24.60 -26.50
CA LEU A 92 3.49 23.24 -26.11
C LEU A 92 4.78 23.15 -25.26
N TRP A 93 5.85 23.92 -25.65
CA TRP A 93 7.10 23.87 -24.88
C TRP A 93 6.95 24.46 -23.47
N LYS A 94 6.14 25.52 -23.29
CA LYS A 94 5.86 26.11 -21.98
C LYS A 94 5.06 25.13 -21.12
N ARG A 95 4.08 24.42 -21.71
CA ARG A 95 3.35 23.37 -20.99
C ARG A 95 4.28 22.23 -20.55
N LYS A 96 5.20 21.79 -21.43
CA LYS A 96 6.22 20.78 -21.07
C LYS A 96 7.10 21.28 -19.93
N LEU A 97 7.53 22.53 -19.95
CA LEU A 97 8.33 23.12 -18.88
C LEU A 97 7.60 23.08 -17.54
N LEU A 98 6.30 23.42 -17.50
CA LEU A 98 5.49 23.37 -16.27
C LEU A 98 5.37 21.94 -15.72
N VAL A 99 5.20 20.94 -16.60
CA VAL A 99 5.22 19.51 -16.18
C VAL A 99 6.59 19.14 -15.61
N VAL A 100 7.69 19.53 -16.28
CA VAL A 100 9.04 19.24 -15.79
C VAL A 100 9.28 19.87 -14.42
N ILE A 101 8.80 21.10 -14.19
CA ILE A 101 8.90 21.75 -12.88
C ILE A 101 8.12 20.93 -11.82
N SER A 102 6.88 20.51 -12.11
CA SER A 102 6.12 19.64 -11.18
C SER A 102 6.84 18.31 -10.92
N LEU A 103 7.37 17.66 -11.96
CA LEU A 103 8.16 16.44 -11.81
C LEU A 103 9.42 16.69 -10.95
N CYS A 104 10.15 17.79 -11.16
CA CYS A 104 11.32 18.13 -10.37
C CYS A 104 10.98 18.38 -8.90
N ILE A 105 9.87 19.06 -8.59
CA ILE A 105 9.43 19.27 -7.21
C ILE A 105 9.07 17.92 -6.57
N ASN A 106 8.17 17.17 -7.18
CA ASN A 106 7.65 15.91 -6.62
C ASN A 106 8.72 14.82 -6.52
N LEU A 107 9.40 14.53 -7.64
CA LEU A 107 10.44 13.49 -7.68
C LEU A 107 11.72 13.96 -7.01
N GLY A 108 12.02 15.26 -7.02
CA GLY A 108 13.18 15.83 -6.32
C GLY A 108 13.05 15.66 -4.80
N LEU A 109 11.88 15.96 -4.24
CA LEU A 109 11.61 15.68 -2.82
C LEU A 109 11.72 14.17 -2.51
N LEU A 110 11.09 13.35 -3.35
CA LEU A 110 11.19 11.90 -3.19
C LEU A 110 12.64 11.40 -3.29
N CYS A 111 13.43 11.92 -4.23
CA CYS A 111 14.83 11.58 -4.39
C CYS A 111 15.65 12.00 -3.16
N TYR A 112 15.44 13.20 -2.66
CA TYR A 112 16.16 13.69 -1.49
C TYR A 112 15.88 12.82 -0.25
N PHE A 113 14.62 12.59 0.08
CA PHE A 113 14.29 11.87 1.32
C PHE A 113 14.54 10.37 1.25
N LYS A 114 14.38 9.75 0.08
CA LYS A 114 14.43 8.29 -0.06
C LYS A 114 15.74 7.76 -0.62
N TYR A 115 16.38 8.48 -1.56
CA TYR A 115 17.48 7.92 -2.34
C TYR A 115 18.84 8.57 -2.07
N THR A 116 18.93 9.65 -1.28
CA THR A 116 20.21 10.35 -1.03
C THR A 116 21.25 9.39 -0.45
N ASN A 117 20.94 8.68 0.61
CA ASN A 117 21.88 7.75 1.24
C ASN A 117 22.28 6.61 0.30
N PHE A 118 21.35 6.05 -0.46
CA PHE A 118 21.63 4.98 -1.41
C PHE A 118 22.58 5.42 -2.52
N PHE A 119 22.33 6.58 -3.14
CA PHE A 119 23.24 7.11 -4.16
C PHE A 119 24.57 7.53 -3.58
N TYR A 120 24.59 8.10 -2.38
CA TYR A 120 25.83 8.49 -1.72
C TYR A 120 26.70 7.27 -1.41
N GLU A 121 26.12 6.21 -0.84
CA GLU A 121 26.79 4.92 -0.60
C GLU A 121 27.42 4.35 -1.90
N MET A 122 26.62 4.37 -2.99
CA MET A 122 27.09 3.85 -4.28
C MET A 122 28.18 4.70 -4.93
N LEU A 123 28.14 6.01 -4.76
CA LEU A 123 29.09 6.93 -5.43
C LEU A 123 30.32 7.25 -4.58
N CYS A 124 30.22 7.15 -3.25
CA CYS A 124 31.32 7.48 -2.31
C CYS A 124 32.63 6.78 -2.62
N PRO A 125 32.70 5.50 -3.04
CA PRO A 125 33.94 4.83 -3.40
C PRO A 125 34.66 5.45 -4.60
N LEU A 126 33.98 6.20 -5.49
CA LEU A 126 34.57 6.79 -6.67
C LEU A 126 35.60 7.90 -6.36
N TRP A 127 35.52 8.51 -5.18
CA TRP A 127 36.47 9.54 -4.72
C TRP A 127 37.19 9.16 -3.41
N ASN A 128 37.33 7.85 -3.16
CA ASN A 128 37.99 7.31 -1.95
C ASN A 128 37.43 7.87 -0.62
N GLY A 129 36.14 8.25 -0.61
CA GLY A 129 35.45 8.73 0.59
C GLY A 129 35.04 7.58 1.50
N HIS A 130 34.90 7.88 2.79
CA HIS A 130 34.19 6.98 3.73
C HIS A 130 32.70 7.29 3.67
N TYR A 131 31.87 6.25 3.55
CA TYR A 131 30.44 6.39 3.62
C TYR A 131 29.99 6.60 5.05
N GLU A 132 29.30 7.70 5.28
CA GLU A 132 28.57 7.97 6.52
C GLU A 132 27.15 8.40 6.17
N ALA A 133 26.16 7.66 6.67
CA ALA A 133 24.77 7.91 6.34
C ALA A 133 24.31 9.27 6.88
N PHE A 134 23.62 10.05 6.07
CA PHE A 134 22.93 11.24 6.53
C PHE A 134 21.71 10.85 7.38
N ASP A 135 21.47 11.58 8.47
CA ASP A 135 20.26 11.44 9.27
C ASP A 135 19.07 12.11 8.58
N ILE A 136 18.52 11.41 7.58
CA ILE A 136 17.38 11.88 6.80
C ILE A 136 16.15 11.06 7.20
N PHE A 137 15.23 11.71 7.92
CA PHE A 137 13.94 11.09 8.25
C PHE A 137 13.08 10.98 6.99
N LEU A 138 12.61 9.76 6.66
CA LEU A 138 11.71 9.53 5.53
C LEU A 138 10.26 9.83 5.92
N PRO A 139 9.63 10.89 5.39
CA PRO A 139 8.24 11.21 5.71
C PRO A 139 7.29 10.11 5.23
N VAL A 140 6.45 9.63 6.14
CA VAL A 140 5.49 8.56 5.85
C VAL A 140 4.55 8.99 4.73
N GLY A 141 4.30 8.11 3.76
CA GLY A 141 3.37 8.38 2.66
C GLY A 141 3.88 9.31 1.55
N ILE A 142 5.15 9.81 1.62
CA ILE A 142 5.70 10.69 0.58
C ILE A 142 5.59 10.07 -0.82
N SER A 143 5.82 8.78 -0.94
CA SER A 143 5.72 8.04 -2.20
C SER A 143 4.28 7.99 -2.74
N PHE A 144 3.27 7.94 -1.85
CA PHE A 144 1.86 7.84 -2.22
C PHE A 144 1.30 9.18 -2.69
N PHE A 145 1.45 10.26 -1.89
CA PHE A 145 0.93 11.56 -2.29
C PHE A 145 1.69 12.15 -3.50
N THR A 146 2.98 11.82 -3.66
CA THR A 146 3.74 12.16 -4.88
C THR A 146 3.08 11.57 -6.13
N PHE A 147 2.74 10.28 -6.13
CA PHE A 147 2.09 9.64 -7.27
C PHE A 147 0.67 10.15 -7.50
N GLN A 148 -0.04 10.45 -6.43
CA GLN A 148 -1.37 11.03 -6.51
C GLN A 148 -1.34 12.43 -7.13
N SER A 149 -0.46 13.31 -6.66
CA SER A 149 -0.29 14.66 -7.16
C SER A 149 0.22 14.66 -8.61
N LEU A 150 1.22 13.84 -8.93
CA LEU A 150 1.71 13.69 -10.30
C LEU A 150 0.63 13.18 -11.26
N SER A 151 -0.27 12.29 -10.82
CA SER A 151 -1.37 11.83 -11.69
C SER A 151 -2.28 12.98 -12.10
N TYR A 152 -2.61 13.88 -11.16
CA TYR A 152 -3.40 15.07 -11.47
C TYR A 152 -2.70 15.99 -12.47
N THR A 153 -1.45 16.33 -12.21
CA THR A 153 -0.65 17.25 -13.08
C THR A 153 -0.48 16.65 -14.48
N LEU A 154 -0.23 15.35 -14.58
CA LEU A 154 -0.09 14.66 -15.87
C LEU A 154 -1.42 14.56 -16.62
N ASP A 155 -2.54 14.32 -15.94
CA ASP A 155 -3.87 14.30 -16.57
C ASP A 155 -4.27 15.69 -17.09
N VAL A 156 -3.97 16.77 -16.35
CA VAL A 156 -4.16 18.15 -16.84
C VAL A 156 -3.25 18.44 -18.06
N TYR A 157 -1.99 18.01 -18.01
CA TYR A 157 -1.09 18.15 -19.17
C TYR A 157 -1.62 17.44 -20.41
N ARG A 158 -2.13 16.23 -20.26
CA ARG A 158 -2.70 15.43 -21.36
C ARG A 158 -4.07 15.95 -21.85
N ARG A 159 -4.66 16.89 -21.13
CA ARG A 159 -6.04 17.40 -21.32
C ARG A 159 -7.12 16.34 -21.04
N ASP A 160 -6.79 15.31 -20.26
CA ASP A 160 -7.72 14.29 -19.80
C ASP A 160 -8.56 14.79 -18.61
N LEU A 161 -8.08 15.82 -17.91
CA LEU A 161 -8.73 16.46 -16.78
C LEU A 161 -8.59 17.98 -16.88
N LYS A 162 -9.69 18.72 -16.57
CA LYS A 162 -9.62 20.16 -16.34
C LYS A 162 -9.06 20.43 -14.94
N PRO A 163 -8.20 21.45 -14.75
CA PRO A 163 -7.72 21.78 -13.43
C PRO A 163 -8.86 22.26 -12.53
N LEU A 164 -8.68 22.05 -11.24
CA LEU A 164 -9.60 22.58 -10.24
C LEU A 164 -9.44 24.09 -10.10
N ASP A 165 -10.55 24.80 -9.99
CA ASP A 165 -10.58 26.25 -9.76
C ASP A 165 -10.42 26.60 -8.27
N ASN A 166 -10.71 25.66 -7.37
CA ASN A 166 -10.72 25.87 -5.94
C ASN A 166 -9.58 25.09 -5.27
N LEU A 167 -8.67 25.82 -4.60
CA LEU A 167 -7.57 25.23 -3.87
C LEU A 167 -8.02 24.29 -2.74
N LEU A 168 -9.14 24.58 -2.05
CA LEU A 168 -9.65 23.70 -0.99
C LEU A 168 -10.03 22.30 -1.52
N ASP A 169 -10.61 22.21 -2.72
CA ASP A 169 -10.95 20.93 -3.33
C ASP A 169 -9.70 20.13 -3.66
N TYR A 170 -8.63 20.81 -4.09
CA TYR A 170 -7.37 20.17 -4.36
C TYR A 170 -6.64 19.75 -3.08
N ILE A 171 -6.64 20.61 -2.03
CA ILE A 171 -6.15 20.25 -0.69
C ILE A 171 -6.88 19.00 -0.20
N PHE A 172 -8.20 18.99 -0.28
CA PHE A 172 -9.01 17.84 0.13
C PHE A 172 -8.63 16.57 -0.66
N TYR A 173 -8.49 16.67 -1.98
CA TYR A 173 -8.10 15.53 -2.82
C TYR A 173 -6.76 14.94 -2.42
N VAL A 174 -5.73 15.77 -2.27
CA VAL A 174 -4.37 15.27 -1.99
C VAL A 174 -4.23 14.81 -0.54
N SER A 175 -4.85 15.51 0.41
CA SER A 175 -4.66 15.26 1.84
C SER A 175 -5.66 14.29 2.46
N PHE A 176 -6.69 13.83 1.76
CA PHE A 176 -7.76 13.00 2.34
C PHE A 176 -7.21 11.79 3.09
N PHE A 177 -7.33 11.80 4.43
CA PHE A 177 -6.59 10.92 5.33
C PHE A 177 -6.75 9.41 5.05
N PRO A 178 -7.90 8.88 4.55
CA PRO A 178 -8.00 7.46 4.28
C PRO A 178 -7.01 6.95 3.21
N GLN A 179 -6.66 7.78 2.23
CA GLN A 179 -5.72 7.40 1.16
C GLN A 179 -4.30 7.89 1.39
N LEU A 180 -4.09 8.91 2.24
CA LEU A 180 -2.88 9.73 2.30
C LEU A 180 -1.60 8.94 2.63
N VAL A 181 -1.67 7.99 3.53
CA VAL A 181 -0.48 7.31 4.07
C VAL A 181 -0.15 6.04 3.30
N ALA A 182 -1.14 5.15 3.13
CA ALA A 182 -0.96 3.87 2.44
C ALA A 182 -2.29 3.30 1.91
N GLY A 183 -3.28 4.16 1.70
CA GLY A 183 -4.53 3.79 1.04
C GLY A 183 -4.32 3.51 -0.46
N PRO A 184 -5.38 3.15 -1.18
CA PRO A 184 -5.31 3.07 -2.64
C PRO A 184 -4.85 4.40 -3.25
N ILE A 185 -4.01 4.37 -4.29
CA ILE A 185 -3.64 5.56 -5.06
C ILE A 185 -4.84 5.97 -5.91
N VAL A 186 -5.69 6.84 -5.34
CA VAL A 186 -6.94 7.25 -6.00
C VAL A 186 -6.66 8.37 -6.99
N ARG A 187 -7.18 8.22 -8.21
CA ARG A 187 -6.95 9.20 -9.28
C ARG A 187 -7.87 10.40 -9.15
N ALA A 188 -7.36 11.55 -9.56
CA ALA A 188 -8.10 12.80 -9.57
C ALA A 188 -9.43 12.70 -10.34
N ARG A 189 -9.43 12.09 -11.52
CA ARG A 189 -10.60 11.90 -12.36
C ARG A 189 -11.72 11.08 -11.72
N ASP A 190 -11.37 10.16 -10.80
CA ASP A 190 -12.33 9.26 -10.15
C ASP A 190 -12.82 9.84 -8.81
N PHE A 191 -12.01 10.69 -8.15
CA PHE A 191 -12.31 11.21 -6.83
C PHE A 191 -12.88 12.64 -6.83
N ILE A 192 -12.31 13.53 -7.63
CA ILE A 192 -12.74 14.96 -7.68
C ILE A 192 -14.24 15.12 -7.91
N PRO A 193 -14.90 14.36 -8.81
CA PRO A 193 -16.34 14.48 -9.01
C PRO A 193 -17.17 14.19 -7.77
N GLN A 194 -16.64 13.47 -6.77
CA GLN A 194 -17.36 13.11 -5.54
C GLN A 194 -17.29 14.21 -4.47
N ILE A 195 -16.28 15.11 -4.52
CA ILE A 195 -15.94 16.04 -3.43
C ILE A 195 -17.11 16.96 -3.07
N ARG A 196 -17.75 17.55 -4.09
CA ARG A 196 -18.83 18.55 -3.90
C ARG A 196 -20.24 17.97 -4.02
N GLN A 197 -20.38 16.67 -4.17
CA GLN A 197 -21.69 16.04 -4.17
C GLN A 197 -22.33 16.12 -2.77
N PRO A 198 -23.67 16.17 -2.71
CA PRO A 198 -24.38 16.04 -1.45
C PRO A 198 -23.95 14.76 -0.72
N LEU A 199 -23.69 14.87 0.57
CA LEU A 199 -23.33 13.71 1.37
C LEU A 199 -24.52 12.75 1.45
N PHE A 200 -24.32 11.58 0.91
CA PHE A 200 -25.29 10.49 0.99
C PHE A 200 -24.58 9.18 1.31
N VAL A 201 -24.89 8.59 2.45
CA VAL A 201 -24.43 7.28 2.86
C VAL A 201 -25.63 6.37 2.94
N SER A 202 -25.79 5.49 1.95
CA SER A 202 -26.87 4.50 1.98
C SER A 202 -26.60 3.43 3.04
N LYS A 203 -27.64 2.65 3.40
CA LYS A 203 -27.51 1.53 4.33
C LYS A 203 -26.50 0.50 3.80
N GLU A 204 -26.47 0.29 2.49
CA GLU A 204 -25.55 -0.60 1.80
C GLU A 204 -24.11 -0.09 1.93
N MET A 205 -23.85 1.19 1.66
CA MET A 205 -22.52 1.81 1.83
C MET A 205 -22.05 1.72 3.27
N PHE A 206 -22.94 1.95 4.23
CA PHE A 206 -22.58 1.87 5.65
C PHE A 206 -22.20 0.43 6.05
N GLY A 207 -23.04 -0.56 5.70
CA GLY A 207 -22.77 -1.96 6.01
C GLY A 207 -21.53 -2.50 5.31
N GLU A 208 -21.32 -2.14 4.04
CA GLU A 208 -20.11 -2.44 3.28
C GLU A 208 -18.87 -1.79 3.93
N GLY A 209 -18.98 -0.53 4.35
CA GLY A 209 -17.91 0.19 5.04
C GLY A 209 -17.51 -0.48 6.36
N VAL A 210 -18.48 -0.88 7.19
CA VAL A 210 -18.22 -1.63 8.42
C VAL A 210 -17.59 -2.98 8.12
N PHE A 211 -18.05 -3.71 7.10
CA PHE A 211 -17.46 -4.98 6.67
C PHE A 211 -15.98 -4.83 6.29
N PHE A 212 -15.64 -3.79 5.51
CA PHE A 212 -14.25 -3.53 5.14
C PHE A 212 -13.38 -3.17 6.34
N ILE A 213 -13.88 -2.37 7.28
CA ILE A 213 -13.14 -2.02 8.51
C ILE A 213 -12.89 -3.27 9.37
N VAL A 214 -13.92 -4.09 9.59
CA VAL A 214 -13.82 -5.33 10.37
C VAL A 214 -12.85 -6.32 9.69
N SER A 215 -13.00 -6.55 8.40
CA SER A 215 -12.12 -7.42 7.62
C SER A 215 -10.68 -6.92 7.63
N GLY A 216 -10.49 -5.62 7.42
CA GLY A 216 -9.17 -4.99 7.40
C GLY A 216 -8.47 -5.06 8.75
N LEU A 217 -9.17 -4.75 9.83
CA LEU A 217 -8.64 -4.82 11.18
C LEU A 217 -8.26 -6.26 11.58
N PHE A 218 -9.09 -7.25 11.22
CA PHE A 218 -8.78 -8.66 11.44
C PHE A 218 -7.52 -9.10 10.69
N LYS A 219 -7.41 -8.78 9.41
CA LYS A 219 -6.22 -9.08 8.60
C LYS A 219 -4.96 -8.46 9.20
N LYS A 220 -5.01 -7.14 9.51
CA LYS A 220 -3.85 -6.40 10.01
C LYS A 220 -3.47 -6.84 11.42
N ALA A 221 -4.36 -6.69 12.39
CA ALA A 221 -4.02 -6.81 13.80
C ALA A 221 -3.99 -8.26 14.30
N VAL A 222 -4.81 -9.16 13.73
CA VAL A 222 -4.87 -10.55 14.21
C VAL A 222 -3.95 -11.46 13.41
N ILE A 223 -3.97 -11.37 12.07
CA ILE A 223 -3.17 -12.29 11.24
C ILE A 223 -1.76 -11.72 11.04
N SER A 224 -1.65 -10.55 10.42
CA SER A 224 -0.36 -10.01 9.98
C SER A 224 0.59 -9.74 11.14
N ASP A 225 0.15 -8.95 12.13
CA ASP A 225 1.04 -8.51 13.23
C ASP A 225 1.48 -9.70 14.09
N TYR A 226 0.57 -10.65 14.35
CA TYR A 226 0.93 -11.84 15.13
C TYR A 226 1.97 -12.73 14.44
N ILE A 227 1.79 -12.99 13.13
CA ILE A 227 2.73 -13.80 12.34
C ILE A 227 4.07 -13.08 12.23
N SER A 228 4.06 -11.75 12.04
CA SER A 228 5.27 -10.93 11.96
C SER A 228 6.14 -11.11 13.19
N ILE A 229 5.63 -10.73 14.35
CA ILE A 229 6.39 -10.65 15.61
C ILE A 229 6.84 -12.04 16.07
N ASN A 230 5.94 -13.02 15.99
CA ASN A 230 6.20 -14.33 16.59
C ASN A 230 6.98 -15.29 15.69
N PHE A 231 7.12 -15.00 14.39
CA PHE A 231 7.73 -15.94 13.46
C PHE A 231 8.61 -15.27 12.40
N VAL A 232 8.04 -14.40 11.56
CA VAL A 232 8.73 -13.89 10.37
C VAL A 232 9.93 -13.03 10.73
N GLU A 233 9.80 -12.11 11.68
CA GLU A 233 10.91 -11.22 12.08
C GLU A 233 12.11 -12.00 12.60
N ARG A 234 11.89 -13.10 13.31
CA ARG A 234 12.94 -13.96 13.84
C ARG A 234 13.74 -14.63 12.74
N ILE A 235 13.03 -15.20 11.75
CA ILE A 235 13.66 -15.95 10.65
C ILE A 235 14.38 -15.00 9.69
N PHE A 236 13.73 -13.92 9.28
CA PHE A 236 14.34 -12.94 8.37
C PHE A 236 15.44 -12.11 9.03
N GLY A 237 15.40 -11.95 10.37
CA GLY A 237 16.44 -11.26 11.12
C GLY A 237 17.80 -11.95 11.06
N ASN A 238 17.84 -13.27 11.04
CA ASN A 238 19.08 -14.05 10.86
C ASN A 238 18.80 -15.41 10.20
N PRO A 239 18.66 -15.47 8.87
CA PRO A 239 18.30 -16.70 8.14
C PRO A 239 19.28 -17.87 8.37
N SER A 240 20.57 -17.57 8.64
CA SER A 240 21.60 -18.59 8.82
C SER A 240 21.45 -19.43 10.09
N LEU A 241 20.69 -18.94 11.09
CA LEU A 241 20.41 -19.67 12.34
C LEU A 241 19.30 -20.72 12.19
N TYR A 242 18.57 -20.69 11.07
CA TYR A 242 17.40 -21.53 10.84
C TYR A 242 17.64 -22.51 9.70
N SER A 243 17.05 -23.70 9.80
CA SER A 243 17.07 -24.70 8.73
C SER A 243 16.33 -24.20 7.48
N GLY A 244 16.54 -24.87 6.35
CA GLY A 244 15.86 -24.51 5.11
C GLY A 244 14.33 -24.66 5.18
N VAL A 245 13.81 -25.63 5.95
CA VAL A 245 12.37 -25.77 6.14
C VAL A 245 11.79 -24.61 6.94
N GLU A 246 12.48 -24.15 7.98
CA GLU A 246 12.07 -22.97 8.75
C GLU A 246 12.09 -21.70 7.89
N ASN A 247 13.17 -21.51 7.12
CA ASN A 247 13.28 -20.40 6.17
C ASN A 247 12.16 -20.42 5.13
N LEU A 248 11.83 -21.58 4.55
CA LEU A 248 10.75 -21.72 3.58
C LEU A 248 9.39 -21.34 4.18
N PHE A 249 9.08 -21.84 5.38
CA PHE A 249 7.83 -21.46 6.07
C PHE A 249 7.85 -20.02 6.56
N GLY A 250 9.02 -19.45 6.86
CA GLY A 250 9.21 -18.02 7.07
C GLY A 250 8.79 -17.19 5.84
N VAL A 251 9.17 -17.63 4.64
CA VAL A 251 8.75 -16.98 3.38
C VAL A 251 7.24 -17.10 3.15
N TYR A 252 6.63 -18.26 3.42
CA TYR A 252 5.17 -18.39 3.34
C TYR A 252 4.45 -17.54 4.39
N GLY A 253 4.99 -17.47 5.61
CA GLY A 253 4.49 -16.57 6.65
C GLY A 253 4.54 -15.12 6.20
N TYR A 254 5.67 -14.69 5.60
CA TYR A 254 5.82 -13.34 5.08
C TYR A 254 4.88 -13.04 3.91
N ALA A 255 4.69 -13.98 2.99
CA ALA A 255 3.74 -13.80 1.89
C ALA A 255 2.32 -13.52 2.40
N LEU A 256 1.88 -14.21 3.44
CA LEU A 256 0.59 -13.94 4.08
C LEU A 256 0.61 -12.64 4.88
N GLN A 257 1.69 -12.38 5.63
CA GLN A 257 1.85 -11.14 6.41
C GLN A 257 1.74 -9.90 5.52
N ILE A 258 2.53 -9.78 4.47
CA ILE A 258 2.52 -8.60 3.59
C ILE A 258 1.17 -8.41 2.90
N TYR A 259 0.52 -9.51 2.52
CA TYR A 259 -0.84 -9.46 1.97
C TYR A 259 -1.84 -8.96 3.00
N CYS A 260 -1.86 -9.52 4.20
CA CYS A 260 -2.81 -9.17 5.25
C CYS A 260 -2.56 -7.77 5.81
N ASP A 261 -1.30 -7.34 5.93
CA ASP A 261 -0.93 -6.00 6.35
C ASP A 261 -1.46 -4.96 5.37
N PHE A 262 -1.11 -5.10 4.10
CA PHE A 262 -1.43 -4.08 3.11
C PHE A 262 -2.89 -4.15 2.63
N SER A 263 -3.45 -5.34 2.39
CA SER A 263 -4.87 -5.44 2.08
C SER A 263 -5.74 -5.03 3.26
N GLY A 264 -5.32 -5.33 4.49
CA GLY A 264 -6.02 -4.91 5.70
C GLY A 264 -6.06 -3.39 5.85
N TYR A 265 -4.93 -2.71 5.63
CA TYR A 265 -4.88 -1.25 5.63
C TYR A 265 -5.75 -0.65 4.51
N SER A 266 -5.66 -1.21 3.29
CA SER A 266 -6.47 -0.76 2.15
C SER A 266 -7.97 -0.96 2.40
N ASP A 267 -8.36 -2.08 3.00
CA ASP A 267 -9.77 -2.36 3.33
C ASP A 267 -10.28 -1.35 4.37
N MET A 268 -9.51 -1.08 5.44
CA MET A 268 -9.89 -0.04 6.42
C MET A 268 -10.02 1.32 5.75
N ALA A 269 -9.11 1.70 4.86
CA ALA A 269 -9.17 2.95 4.11
C ALA A 269 -10.44 3.06 3.24
N ILE A 270 -10.78 1.99 2.51
CA ILE A 270 -12.00 1.90 1.69
C ILE A 270 -13.23 1.99 2.59
N GLY A 271 -13.24 1.25 3.70
CA GLY A 271 -14.35 1.25 4.65
C GLY A 271 -14.60 2.62 5.27
N ILE A 272 -13.55 3.29 5.72
CA ILE A 272 -13.64 4.67 6.26
C ILE A 272 -14.15 5.62 5.18
N ALA A 273 -13.64 5.54 3.96
CA ALA A 273 -14.11 6.37 2.85
C ALA A 273 -15.60 6.17 2.57
N LEU A 274 -16.10 4.91 2.58
CA LEU A 274 -17.52 4.60 2.43
C LEU A 274 -18.38 5.20 3.53
N LEU A 275 -17.93 5.15 4.80
CA LEU A 275 -18.63 5.79 5.93
C LEU A 275 -18.69 7.33 5.79
N LEU A 276 -17.72 7.91 5.08
CA LEU A 276 -17.67 9.33 4.78
C LEU A 276 -18.38 9.69 3.45
N GLY A 277 -19.02 8.73 2.78
CA GLY A 277 -19.77 8.94 1.54
C GLY A 277 -18.91 8.93 0.27
N PHE A 278 -17.63 8.49 0.35
CA PHE A 278 -16.71 8.41 -0.79
C PHE A 278 -16.45 6.97 -1.19
N ARG A 279 -16.29 6.72 -2.49
CA ARG A 279 -15.96 5.41 -3.03
C ARG A 279 -14.52 5.37 -3.54
N PHE A 280 -13.76 4.41 -3.05
CA PHE A 280 -12.42 4.08 -3.53
C PHE A 280 -12.40 2.82 -4.37
N PRO A 281 -11.45 2.68 -5.31
CA PRO A 281 -11.24 1.43 -6.01
C PRO A 281 -10.66 0.36 -5.06
N ILE A 282 -10.98 -0.91 -5.31
CA ILE A 282 -10.32 -2.03 -4.63
C ILE A 282 -8.84 -2.08 -5.00
N ASN A 283 -7.99 -2.42 -4.03
CA ASN A 283 -6.55 -2.47 -4.20
C ASN A 283 -6.01 -3.90 -4.28
N PHE A 284 -6.75 -4.87 -3.77
CA PHE A 284 -6.40 -6.29 -3.79
C PHE A 284 -7.60 -7.16 -4.18
N ASN A 285 -7.34 -8.20 -4.96
CA ASN A 285 -8.35 -9.18 -5.36
C ASN A 285 -7.77 -10.61 -5.33
N SER A 286 -7.58 -11.16 -4.13
CA SER A 286 -7.06 -12.51 -3.89
C SER A 286 -5.84 -12.85 -4.78
N PRO A 287 -4.70 -12.14 -4.64
CA PRO A 287 -3.58 -12.19 -5.58
C PRO A 287 -2.90 -13.55 -5.69
N TYR A 288 -2.90 -14.36 -4.65
CA TYR A 288 -2.29 -15.71 -4.69
C TYR A 288 -3.15 -16.76 -5.40
N LYS A 289 -4.36 -16.40 -5.87
CA LYS A 289 -5.16 -17.21 -6.81
C LYS A 289 -4.72 -17.07 -8.28
N SER A 290 -3.69 -16.27 -8.54
CA SER A 290 -3.23 -15.94 -9.90
C SER A 290 -2.57 -17.13 -10.59
N ASP A 291 -2.93 -17.38 -11.84
CA ASP A 291 -2.35 -18.42 -12.68
C ASP A 291 -1.16 -17.94 -13.54
N SER A 292 -0.76 -16.69 -13.38
CA SER A 292 0.37 -16.07 -14.06
C SER A 292 0.82 -14.80 -13.38
N VAL A 293 2.08 -14.39 -13.58
CA VAL A 293 2.62 -13.13 -13.07
C VAL A 293 1.83 -11.92 -13.58
N THR A 294 1.29 -12.00 -14.80
CA THR A 294 0.41 -10.93 -15.32
C THR A 294 -0.91 -10.86 -14.55
N ASP A 295 -1.55 -12.01 -14.25
CA ASP A 295 -2.77 -12.04 -13.43
C ASP A 295 -2.48 -11.59 -11.99
N PHE A 296 -1.29 -11.91 -11.44
CA PHE A 296 -0.86 -11.43 -10.13
C PHE A 296 -0.87 -9.89 -10.06
N TRP A 297 -0.28 -9.19 -11.01
CA TRP A 297 -0.27 -7.73 -11.06
C TRP A 297 -1.63 -7.08 -11.37
N HIS A 298 -2.59 -7.84 -11.88
CA HIS A 298 -3.99 -7.40 -11.98
C HIS A 298 -4.76 -7.53 -10.67
N ARG A 299 -4.20 -8.24 -9.66
CA ARG A 299 -4.83 -8.54 -8.38
C ARG A 299 -4.08 -7.98 -7.18
N TRP A 300 -2.81 -7.70 -7.32
CA TRP A 300 -1.92 -7.14 -6.31
C TRP A 300 -1.73 -5.65 -6.52
N HIS A 301 -1.98 -4.84 -5.47
CA HIS A 301 -1.76 -3.38 -5.47
C HIS A 301 -2.26 -2.73 -6.77
N ILE A 302 -3.53 -2.93 -7.07
CA ILE A 302 -4.17 -2.62 -8.37
C ILE A 302 -4.01 -1.13 -8.70
N SER A 303 -4.12 -0.26 -7.69
CA SER A 303 -3.97 1.18 -7.87
C SER A 303 -2.57 1.57 -8.34
N LEU A 304 -1.50 1.00 -7.76
CA LEU A 304 -0.12 1.19 -8.22
C LEU A 304 0.13 0.56 -9.59
N SER A 305 -0.31 -0.68 -9.78
CA SER A 305 -0.13 -1.42 -11.05
C SER A 305 -0.74 -0.67 -12.23
N THR A 306 -1.93 -0.11 -12.04
CA THR A 306 -2.59 0.72 -13.06
C THR A 306 -1.91 2.08 -13.22
N TRP A 307 -1.39 2.69 -12.14
CA TRP A 307 -0.63 3.92 -12.19
C TRP A 307 0.66 3.74 -13.02
N LEU A 308 1.45 2.72 -12.72
CA LEU A 308 2.69 2.40 -13.47
C LEU A 308 2.40 2.10 -14.94
N ARG A 309 1.29 1.41 -15.25
CA ARG A 309 0.87 1.18 -16.62
C ARG A 309 0.56 2.48 -17.36
N ASP A 310 -0.26 3.35 -16.77
CA ASP A 310 -0.86 4.49 -17.49
C ASP A 310 0.11 5.69 -17.56
N TYR A 311 0.92 5.92 -16.53
CA TYR A 311 1.82 7.07 -16.48
C TYR A 311 3.26 6.73 -16.84
N LEU A 312 3.72 5.50 -16.64
CA LEU A 312 5.09 5.10 -16.95
C LEU A 312 5.16 4.22 -18.21
N TYR A 313 4.53 3.05 -18.19
CA TYR A 313 4.64 2.10 -19.30
C TYR A 313 4.14 2.65 -20.65
N ILE A 314 2.98 3.30 -20.66
CA ILE A 314 2.40 3.91 -21.87
C ILE A 314 3.28 5.08 -22.33
N SER A 315 3.82 5.89 -21.42
CA SER A 315 4.72 7.01 -21.75
C SER A 315 6.05 6.57 -22.35
N LEU A 316 6.56 5.36 -22.00
CA LEU A 316 7.73 4.73 -22.62
C LEU A 316 7.45 4.18 -24.05
N GLY A 317 6.20 4.27 -24.50
CA GLY A 317 5.73 3.78 -25.79
C GLY A 317 4.92 2.48 -25.73
N GLY A 318 4.73 1.93 -24.54
CA GLY A 318 3.84 0.76 -24.31
C GLY A 318 4.14 -0.43 -25.25
N ASN A 319 3.10 -0.87 -25.97
CA ASN A 319 3.16 -1.96 -26.95
C ASN A 319 3.35 -1.48 -28.41
N GLN A 320 3.45 -0.17 -28.66
CA GLN A 320 3.33 0.41 -30.01
C GLN A 320 4.62 0.35 -30.82
N LYS A 321 5.78 0.24 -30.15
CA LYS A 321 7.11 0.31 -30.78
C LYS A 321 7.77 -1.07 -31.01
N GLY A 322 6.96 -2.11 -31.33
CA GLY A 322 7.44 -3.45 -31.61
C GLY A 322 7.66 -4.33 -30.36
N LYS A 323 7.91 -5.65 -30.59
CA LYS A 323 7.96 -6.66 -29.52
C LYS A 323 9.14 -6.44 -28.55
N ILE A 324 10.35 -6.22 -29.08
CA ILE A 324 11.56 -6.03 -28.27
C ILE A 324 11.41 -4.81 -27.33
N ARG A 325 10.99 -3.67 -27.89
CA ARG A 325 10.77 -2.47 -27.09
C ARG A 325 9.68 -2.67 -26.03
N THR A 326 8.65 -3.47 -26.33
CA THR A 326 7.63 -3.85 -25.34
C THR A 326 8.21 -4.60 -24.15
N TYR A 327 9.12 -5.58 -24.38
CA TYR A 327 9.77 -6.32 -23.28
C TYR A 327 10.68 -5.41 -22.47
N ILE A 328 11.45 -4.55 -23.12
CA ILE A 328 12.28 -3.54 -22.42
C ILE A 328 11.40 -2.61 -21.57
N ASN A 329 10.30 -2.11 -22.12
CA ASN A 329 9.39 -1.22 -21.38
C ASN A 329 8.79 -1.93 -20.14
N LEU A 330 8.45 -3.23 -20.23
CA LEU A 330 7.96 -4.02 -19.09
C LEU A 330 9.04 -4.11 -18.00
N ILE A 331 10.26 -4.48 -18.39
CA ILE A 331 11.39 -4.62 -17.44
C ILE A 331 11.71 -3.27 -16.79
N LEU A 332 11.82 -2.19 -17.57
CA LEU A 332 12.07 -0.85 -17.03
C LEU A 332 10.97 -0.39 -16.08
N THR A 333 9.70 -0.64 -16.43
CA THR A 333 8.57 -0.27 -15.57
C THR A 333 8.65 -0.98 -14.23
N MET A 334 9.00 -2.27 -14.21
CA MET A 334 9.10 -3.05 -12.98
C MET A 334 10.37 -2.71 -12.18
N LEU A 335 11.49 -2.41 -12.84
CA LEU A 335 12.71 -1.95 -12.18
C LEU A 335 12.46 -0.62 -11.45
N LEU A 336 11.84 0.35 -12.12
CA LEU A 336 11.48 1.63 -11.52
C LEU A 336 10.41 1.48 -10.43
N GLY A 337 9.46 0.55 -10.61
CA GLY A 337 8.51 0.18 -9.57
C GLY A 337 9.17 -0.46 -8.35
N GLY A 338 10.19 -1.30 -8.55
CA GLY A 338 11.01 -1.84 -7.47
C GLY A 338 11.76 -0.74 -6.72
N LEU A 339 12.44 0.13 -7.43
CA LEU A 339 13.14 1.26 -6.85
C LEU A 339 12.20 2.20 -6.08
N TRP A 340 10.96 2.39 -6.56
CA TRP A 340 9.94 3.16 -5.84
C TRP A 340 9.61 2.56 -4.46
N HIS A 341 9.64 1.23 -4.31
CA HIS A 341 9.40 0.59 -3.01
C HIS A 341 10.51 0.90 -2.01
N GLY A 342 11.79 0.86 -2.42
CA GLY A 342 12.90 1.13 -1.51
C GLY A 342 14.24 1.36 -2.21
N ALA A 343 15.10 2.10 -1.54
CA ALA A 343 16.43 2.43 -2.01
C ALA A 343 17.43 1.32 -1.63
N SER A 344 17.31 0.15 -2.25
CA SER A 344 18.26 -0.96 -2.06
C SER A 344 18.34 -1.86 -3.30
N TRP A 345 19.45 -2.60 -3.40
CA TRP A 345 19.65 -3.60 -4.45
C TRP A 345 18.60 -4.71 -4.43
N ASN A 346 18.09 -5.07 -3.27
CA ASN A 346 17.04 -6.05 -3.11
C ASN A 346 15.77 -5.65 -3.88
N PHE A 347 15.36 -4.39 -3.81
CA PHE A 347 14.18 -3.89 -4.55
C PHE A 347 14.42 -3.83 -6.05
N ILE A 348 15.65 -3.53 -6.49
CA ILE A 348 16.03 -3.57 -7.91
C ILE A 348 15.94 -5.00 -8.44
N VAL A 349 16.49 -5.97 -7.70
CA VAL A 349 16.39 -7.40 -8.07
C VAL A 349 14.94 -7.87 -8.07
N TRP A 350 14.15 -7.53 -7.06
CA TRP A 350 12.73 -7.84 -7.00
C TRP A 350 11.97 -7.31 -8.22
N GLY A 351 12.16 -6.03 -8.56
CA GLY A 351 11.55 -5.42 -9.76
C GLY A 351 12.03 -6.07 -11.05
N GLY A 352 13.33 -6.36 -11.17
CA GLY A 352 13.93 -7.05 -12.31
C GLY A 352 13.34 -8.45 -12.54
N LEU A 353 13.21 -9.25 -11.47
CA LEU A 353 12.60 -10.59 -11.52
C LEU A 353 11.14 -10.52 -12.03
N HIS A 354 10.34 -9.62 -11.49
CA HIS A 354 8.97 -9.43 -11.95
C HIS A 354 8.90 -8.91 -13.39
N GLY A 355 9.78 -7.98 -13.77
CA GLY A 355 9.86 -7.43 -15.14
C GLY A 355 10.22 -8.51 -16.16
N VAL A 356 11.23 -9.33 -15.88
CA VAL A 356 11.62 -10.47 -16.72
C VAL A 356 10.50 -11.50 -16.80
N ALA A 357 9.88 -11.86 -15.69
CA ALA A 357 8.78 -12.83 -15.68
C ALA A 357 7.57 -12.34 -16.50
N LEU A 358 7.23 -11.05 -16.45
CA LEU A 358 6.19 -10.46 -17.31
C LEU A 358 6.57 -10.52 -18.79
N ALA A 359 7.81 -10.21 -19.14
CA ALA A 359 8.31 -10.29 -20.51
C ALA A 359 8.30 -11.73 -21.04
N VAL A 360 8.77 -12.68 -20.24
CA VAL A 360 8.75 -14.13 -20.55
C VAL A 360 7.32 -14.64 -20.72
N HIS A 361 6.42 -14.32 -19.77
CA HIS A 361 5.01 -14.70 -19.90
C HIS A 361 4.38 -14.14 -21.18
N LYS A 362 4.64 -12.89 -21.52
CA LYS A 362 4.15 -12.26 -22.74
C LYS A 362 4.74 -12.89 -24.00
N PHE A 363 6.03 -13.25 -23.98
CA PHE A 363 6.71 -13.95 -25.07
C PHE A 363 6.06 -15.31 -25.34
N PHE A 364 5.93 -16.17 -24.33
CA PHE A 364 5.31 -17.49 -24.48
C PHE A 364 3.84 -17.41 -24.90
N ARG A 365 3.09 -16.45 -24.37
CA ARG A 365 1.71 -16.22 -24.81
C ARG A 365 1.64 -15.85 -26.29
N SER A 366 2.57 -15.02 -26.79
CA SER A 366 2.67 -14.67 -28.20
C SER A 366 3.08 -15.86 -29.06
N LEU A 367 4.06 -16.66 -28.59
CA LEU A 367 4.53 -17.85 -29.29
C LEU A 367 3.43 -18.92 -29.43
N LEU A 368 2.65 -19.11 -28.37
CA LEU A 368 1.53 -20.06 -28.32
C LEU A 368 0.23 -19.51 -28.92
N HIS A 369 0.24 -18.32 -29.51
CA HIS A 369 -0.91 -17.62 -30.11
C HIS A 369 -2.14 -17.53 -29.18
N ARG A 370 -1.89 -17.47 -27.82
CA ARG A 370 -2.96 -17.40 -26.82
C ARG A 370 -3.57 -15.99 -26.73
N PRO A 371 -4.91 -15.86 -26.71
CA PRO A 371 -5.56 -14.56 -26.59
C PRO A 371 -5.26 -13.90 -25.23
N LYS A 372 -5.46 -12.58 -25.14
CA LYS A 372 -5.23 -11.82 -23.88
C LYS A 372 -6.10 -12.33 -22.72
N ALA A 373 -7.30 -12.78 -23.02
CA ALA A 373 -8.26 -13.31 -22.04
C ALA A 373 -8.07 -14.80 -21.72
N TYR A 374 -7.02 -15.46 -22.28
CA TYR A 374 -6.77 -16.87 -22.00
C TYR A 374 -6.51 -17.08 -20.50
N ARG A 375 -7.26 -17.98 -19.91
CA ARG A 375 -7.04 -18.49 -18.55
C ARG A 375 -6.92 -20.01 -18.60
N SER A 376 -6.01 -20.53 -17.84
CA SER A 376 -5.86 -21.97 -17.65
C SER A 376 -7.08 -22.54 -16.90
N THR A 377 -7.42 -23.79 -17.19
CA THR A 377 -8.56 -24.50 -16.57
C THR A 377 -8.12 -25.86 -16.03
N GLY A 378 -8.91 -26.42 -15.14
CA GLY A 378 -8.66 -27.73 -14.56
C GLY A 378 -7.31 -27.83 -13.83
N TRP A 379 -6.65 -29.00 -13.89
CA TRP A 379 -5.39 -29.25 -13.21
C TRP A 379 -4.24 -28.33 -13.69
N ARG A 380 -4.28 -27.90 -14.98
CA ARG A 380 -3.31 -26.94 -15.53
C ARG A 380 -3.34 -25.60 -14.80
N ARG A 381 -4.53 -25.17 -14.38
CA ARG A 381 -4.69 -23.97 -13.57
C ARG A 381 -4.07 -24.15 -12.18
N VAL A 382 -4.32 -25.29 -11.53
CA VAL A 382 -3.75 -25.59 -10.22
C VAL A 382 -2.22 -25.51 -10.28
N PHE A 383 -1.62 -26.15 -11.29
CA PHE A 383 -0.17 -26.15 -11.46
C PHE A 383 0.38 -24.73 -11.76
N ALA A 384 -0.31 -23.96 -12.62
CA ALA A 384 0.06 -22.58 -12.93
C ALA A 384 -0.01 -21.67 -11.70
N VAL A 385 -1.04 -21.84 -10.85
CA VAL A 385 -1.16 -21.11 -9.59
C VAL A 385 -0.03 -21.47 -8.63
N ILE A 386 0.29 -22.76 -8.47
CA ILE A 386 1.39 -23.20 -7.61
C ILE A 386 2.72 -22.59 -8.07
N ILE A 387 3.04 -22.63 -9.37
CA ILE A 387 4.27 -22.04 -9.91
C ILE A 387 4.29 -20.53 -9.69
N THR A 388 3.18 -19.84 -9.98
CA THR A 388 3.09 -18.39 -9.81
C THR A 388 3.25 -17.98 -8.34
N PHE A 389 2.61 -18.69 -7.43
CA PHE A 389 2.72 -18.46 -5.99
C PHE A 389 4.17 -18.62 -5.50
N HIS A 390 4.84 -19.72 -5.86
CA HIS A 390 6.23 -19.94 -5.45
C HIS A 390 7.21 -18.95 -6.08
N PHE A 391 6.98 -18.54 -7.34
CA PHE A 391 7.74 -17.47 -7.95
C PHE A 391 7.59 -16.15 -7.18
N VAL A 392 6.36 -15.79 -6.82
CA VAL A 392 6.10 -14.58 -6.04
C VAL A 392 6.71 -14.69 -4.63
N CYS A 393 6.62 -15.86 -3.98
CA CYS A 393 7.28 -16.12 -2.71
C CYS A 393 8.81 -15.98 -2.80
N PHE A 394 9.42 -16.49 -3.88
CA PHE A 394 10.84 -16.28 -4.14
C PHE A 394 11.19 -14.79 -4.28
N CYS A 395 10.37 -14.01 -4.99
CA CYS A 395 10.56 -12.57 -5.08
C CYS A 395 10.40 -11.86 -3.73
N TRP A 396 9.50 -12.35 -2.85
CA TRP A 396 9.32 -11.78 -1.51
C TRP A 396 10.55 -11.94 -0.60
N ILE A 397 11.44 -12.88 -0.85
CA ILE A 397 12.74 -13.01 -0.13
C ILE A 397 13.54 -11.71 -0.27
N PHE A 398 13.63 -11.17 -1.48
CA PHE A 398 14.34 -9.91 -1.74
C PHE A 398 13.56 -8.70 -1.22
N PHE A 399 12.25 -8.74 -1.24
CA PHE A 399 11.44 -7.61 -0.78
C PHE A 399 11.54 -7.41 0.74
N ARG A 400 11.65 -8.48 1.52
CA ARG A 400 11.66 -8.40 3.00
C ARG A 400 13.04 -8.15 3.59
N ASN A 401 14.07 -8.73 3.01
CA ASN A 401 15.44 -8.57 3.54
C ASN A 401 15.94 -7.14 3.32
N THR A 402 16.53 -6.55 4.34
CA THR A 402 17.17 -5.24 4.25
C THR A 402 18.49 -5.29 3.49
N GLU A 403 19.25 -6.38 3.68
CA GLU A 403 20.55 -6.59 3.05
C GLU A 403 20.49 -7.71 2.01
N PHE A 404 21.24 -7.55 0.92
CA PHE A 404 21.30 -8.55 -0.14
C PHE A 404 21.91 -9.88 0.34
N ALA A 405 22.88 -9.81 1.25
CA ALA A 405 23.49 -10.98 1.86
C ALA A 405 22.48 -11.86 2.63
N GLY A 406 21.51 -11.23 3.31
CA GLY A 406 20.42 -11.94 3.99
C GLY A 406 19.52 -12.72 3.02
N SER A 407 19.21 -12.14 1.86
CA SER A 407 18.45 -12.82 0.80
C SER A 407 19.20 -14.04 0.25
N VAL A 408 20.50 -13.90 -0.02
CA VAL A 408 21.35 -15.00 -0.49
C VAL A 408 21.47 -16.09 0.58
N SER A 409 21.66 -15.72 1.85
CA SER A 409 21.73 -16.67 2.97
C SER A 409 20.44 -17.49 3.09
N MET A 410 19.27 -16.84 3.04
CA MET A 410 17.99 -17.53 3.10
C MET A 410 17.82 -18.52 1.95
N ILE A 411 18.11 -18.10 0.73
CA ILE A 411 18.06 -18.97 -0.45
C ILE A 411 19.01 -20.17 -0.27
N ARG A 412 20.24 -19.92 0.17
CA ARG A 412 21.22 -20.98 0.43
C ARG A 412 20.68 -21.98 1.44
N GLN A 413 20.16 -21.55 2.59
CA GLN A 413 19.58 -22.43 3.61
C GLN A 413 18.45 -23.29 3.05
N ILE A 414 17.53 -22.73 2.28
CA ILE A 414 16.41 -23.46 1.67
C ILE A 414 16.91 -24.60 0.76
N PHE A 415 17.98 -24.37 -0.02
CA PHE A 415 18.46 -25.35 -1.00
C PHE A 415 19.55 -26.32 -0.49
N THR A 416 20.35 -25.93 0.52
CA THR A 416 21.49 -26.73 0.98
C THR A 416 21.36 -27.34 2.38
N SER A 417 20.44 -26.80 3.20
CA SER A 417 20.26 -27.20 4.62
C SER A 417 18.80 -27.39 4.96
N PHE A 418 18.04 -28.12 4.14
CA PHE A 418 16.58 -28.13 4.18
C PHE A 418 15.99 -28.75 5.46
N HIS A 419 16.53 -29.90 5.93
CA HIS A 419 16.13 -30.57 7.18
C HIS A 419 14.62 -30.77 7.38
N PRO A 420 13.93 -31.55 6.51
CA PRO A 420 12.48 -31.74 6.58
C PRO A 420 12.01 -32.43 7.87
N GLU A 421 12.89 -33.17 8.54
CA GLU A 421 12.65 -33.82 9.84
C GLU A 421 12.28 -32.83 10.95
N LEU A 422 12.68 -31.57 10.84
CA LEU A 422 12.38 -30.53 11.81
C LEU A 422 10.96 -29.97 11.66
N PHE A 423 10.23 -30.30 10.58
CA PHE A 423 8.91 -29.72 10.30
C PHE A 423 7.89 -29.95 11.42
N SER A 424 7.84 -31.17 11.98
CA SER A 424 6.92 -31.49 13.06
C SER A 424 7.20 -30.67 14.33
N LEU A 425 8.47 -30.48 14.67
CA LEU A 425 8.90 -29.66 15.81
C LEU A 425 8.61 -28.18 15.56
N LEU A 426 8.83 -27.71 14.34
CA LEU A 426 8.51 -26.35 13.93
C LEU A 426 7.00 -26.05 14.12
N VAL A 427 6.13 -26.94 13.61
CA VAL A 427 4.67 -26.79 13.75
C VAL A 427 4.25 -26.85 15.22
N ALA A 428 4.82 -27.77 16.01
CA ALA A 428 4.49 -27.87 17.43
C ALA A 428 4.95 -26.62 18.20
N GLY A 429 6.15 -26.10 17.95
CA GLY A 429 6.69 -24.94 18.62
C GLY A 429 5.95 -23.64 18.26
N TYR A 430 5.47 -23.52 17.03
CA TYR A 430 4.81 -22.32 16.51
C TYR A 430 3.33 -22.57 16.15
N TRP A 431 2.64 -23.50 16.86
CA TRP A 431 1.30 -23.95 16.48
C TRP A 431 0.28 -22.83 16.29
N LYS A 432 0.33 -21.75 17.08
CA LYS A 432 -0.57 -20.59 16.95
C LYS A 432 -0.31 -19.85 15.63
N VAL A 433 0.95 -19.69 15.25
CA VAL A 433 1.33 -19.08 13.98
C VAL A 433 0.83 -19.92 12.82
N PHE A 434 1.07 -21.24 12.85
CA PHE A 434 0.61 -22.14 11.80
C PHE A 434 -0.93 -22.21 11.71
N ALA A 435 -1.63 -22.17 12.84
CA ALA A 435 -3.10 -22.07 12.86
C ALA A 435 -3.59 -20.77 12.20
N LEU A 436 -2.96 -19.62 12.52
CA LEU A 436 -3.30 -18.34 11.88
C LEU A 436 -2.92 -18.30 10.41
N MET A 437 -1.78 -18.90 10.02
CA MET A 437 -1.42 -19.04 8.61
C MET A 437 -2.47 -19.88 7.86
N ALA A 438 -2.91 -21.01 8.44
CA ALA A 438 -3.96 -21.84 7.86
C ALA A 438 -5.27 -21.05 7.69
N VAL A 439 -5.72 -20.34 8.73
CA VAL A 439 -6.92 -19.49 8.66
C VAL A 439 -6.76 -18.40 7.59
N GLY A 440 -5.64 -17.70 7.57
CA GLY A 440 -5.38 -16.63 6.60
C GLY A 440 -5.39 -17.12 5.15
N TYR A 441 -4.74 -18.25 4.87
CA TYR A 441 -4.75 -18.85 3.55
C TYR A 441 -6.13 -19.41 3.18
N LEU A 442 -6.85 -20.04 4.10
CA LEU A 442 -8.23 -20.49 3.85
C LEU A 442 -9.15 -19.33 3.49
N LEU A 443 -9.09 -18.23 4.24
CA LEU A 443 -9.86 -17.02 3.94
C LEU A 443 -9.46 -16.41 2.58
N HIS A 444 -8.17 -16.42 2.26
CA HIS A 444 -7.67 -15.95 0.96
C HIS A 444 -8.21 -16.80 -0.22
N TRP A 445 -8.34 -18.12 -0.02
CA TRP A 445 -8.84 -19.06 -1.03
C TRP A 445 -10.35 -19.18 -1.07
N CYS A 446 -11.10 -18.60 -0.11
CA CYS A 446 -12.56 -18.58 -0.14
C CYS A 446 -13.09 -18.02 -1.46
N PRO A 447 -14.16 -18.59 -2.02
CA PRO A 447 -14.84 -18.04 -3.19
C PRO A 447 -15.31 -16.59 -2.96
N ASP A 448 -15.25 -15.77 -4.00
CA ASP A 448 -15.70 -14.37 -3.93
C ASP A 448 -17.19 -14.26 -3.55
N SER A 449 -17.99 -15.28 -3.88
CA SER A 449 -19.39 -15.39 -3.44
C SER A 449 -19.56 -15.40 -1.92
N TRP A 450 -18.63 -15.98 -1.18
CA TRP A 450 -18.66 -16.00 0.29
C TRP A 450 -18.33 -14.63 0.88
N GLN A 451 -17.34 -13.94 0.32
CA GLN A 451 -17.01 -12.57 0.73
C GLN A 451 -18.21 -11.64 0.48
N ASN A 452 -18.84 -11.75 -0.69
CA ASN A 452 -20.05 -11.00 -1.02
C ASN A 452 -21.21 -11.34 -0.08
N ALA A 453 -21.40 -12.62 0.26
CA ALA A 453 -22.44 -13.03 1.22
C ALA A 453 -22.20 -12.47 2.62
N CYS A 454 -20.94 -12.44 3.09
CA CYS A 454 -20.57 -11.82 4.37
C CYS A 454 -20.82 -10.30 4.37
N SER A 455 -20.43 -9.61 3.29
CA SER A 455 -20.70 -8.18 3.13
C SER A 455 -22.20 -7.86 3.11
N CYS A 456 -22.99 -8.64 2.33
CA CYS A 456 -24.45 -8.52 2.33
C CYS A 456 -25.06 -8.86 3.70
N GLY A 457 -24.52 -9.86 4.40
CA GLY A 457 -24.91 -10.21 5.76
C GLY A 457 -24.71 -9.03 6.72
N MET A 458 -23.54 -8.41 6.68
CA MET A 458 -23.22 -7.22 7.48
C MET A 458 -24.22 -6.08 7.23
N THR A 459 -24.54 -5.82 5.96
CA THR A 459 -25.50 -4.78 5.55
C THR A 459 -26.93 -5.03 6.10
N ARG A 460 -27.32 -6.31 6.25
CA ARG A 460 -28.65 -6.68 6.76
C ARG A 460 -28.75 -6.61 8.29
N LEU A 461 -27.63 -6.68 8.99
CA LEU A 461 -27.63 -6.57 10.44
C LEU A 461 -28.10 -5.19 10.91
N PRO A 462 -28.81 -5.10 12.05
CA PRO A 462 -29.10 -3.83 12.70
C PRO A 462 -27.81 -3.20 13.23
N LEU A 463 -27.79 -1.88 13.41
CA LEU A 463 -26.62 -1.13 13.89
C LEU A 463 -26.01 -1.74 15.18
N VAL A 464 -26.85 -2.19 16.10
CA VAL A 464 -26.40 -2.86 17.33
C VAL A 464 -25.60 -4.13 17.02
N GLY A 465 -26.07 -4.95 16.07
CA GLY A 465 -25.36 -6.14 15.64
C GLY A 465 -23.99 -5.84 15.00
N GLN A 466 -23.94 -4.83 14.15
CA GLN A 466 -22.68 -4.36 13.55
C GLN A 466 -21.71 -3.82 14.62
N ALA A 467 -22.21 -3.05 15.59
CA ALA A 467 -21.42 -2.54 16.71
C ALA A 467 -20.88 -3.68 17.59
N LEU A 468 -21.68 -4.70 17.89
CA LEU A 468 -21.26 -5.86 18.67
C LEU A 468 -20.14 -6.65 17.97
N ILE A 469 -20.22 -6.82 16.65
CA ILE A 469 -19.15 -7.47 15.87
C ILE A 469 -17.85 -6.65 15.95
N LEU A 470 -17.94 -5.34 15.80
CA LEU A 470 -16.78 -4.46 15.89
C LEU A 470 -16.17 -4.50 17.31
N ILE A 471 -16.99 -4.44 18.36
CA ILE A 471 -16.52 -4.52 19.76
C ILE A 471 -15.87 -5.89 20.02
N ALA A 472 -16.47 -6.99 19.58
CA ALA A 472 -15.89 -8.33 19.71
C ALA A 472 -14.53 -8.43 19.01
N LEU A 473 -14.40 -7.83 17.82
CA LEU A 473 -13.13 -7.80 17.11
C LEU A 473 -12.10 -6.93 17.82
N ILE A 474 -12.46 -5.75 18.31
CA ILE A 474 -11.56 -4.90 19.09
C ILE A 474 -11.08 -5.64 20.34
N PHE A 475 -11.97 -6.34 21.02
CA PHE A 475 -11.61 -7.18 22.17
C PHE A 475 -10.61 -8.27 21.78
N LEU A 476 -10.85 -8.97 20.66
CA LEU A 476 -9.92 -9.98 20.13
C LEU A 476 -8.56 -9.37 19.81
N VAL A 477 -8.53 -8.19 19.17
CA VAL A 477 -7.29 -7.47 18.86
C VAL A 477 -6.51 -7.14 20.13
N ILE A 478 -7.18 -6.68 21.18
CA ILE A 478 -6.54 -6.39 22.47
C ILE A 478 -5.93 -7.66 23.09
N GLN A 479 -6.58 -8.81 22.96
CA GLN A 479 -6.07 -10.09 23.49
C GLN A 479 -4.86 -10.63 22.68
N VAL A 480 -4.81 -10.37 21.39
CA VAL A 480 -3.77 -10.89 20.48
C VAL A 480 -2.59 -9.95 20.38
N LYS A 481 -2.82 -8.66 20.63
CA LYS A 481 -1.81 -7.61 20.47
C LYS A 481 -0.67 -7.79 21.47
N SER A 482 0.58 -7.83 20.97
CA SER A 482 1.77 -7.62 21.80
C SER A 482 1.85 -6.15 22.23
N SER A 483 2.69 -5.84 23.22
CA SER A 483 2.85 -4.49 23.81
C SER A 483 3.18 -3.41 22.77
N ASP A 484 3.81 -3.78 21.65
CA ASP A 484 4.31 -2.84 20.66
C ASP A 484 3.36 -2.72 19.45
N ILE A 485 3.11 -1.47 19.04
CA ILE A 485 2.37 -1.18 17.82
C ILE A 485 3.27 -1.52 16.64
N GLN A 486 2.90 -2.54 15.86
CA GLN A 486 3.61 -2.83 14.62
C GLN A 486 3.28 -1.76 13.57
N PRO A 487 4.28 -1.00 13.11
CA PRO A 487 4.09 -0.04 12.05
C PRO A 487 3.62 -0.77 10.77
N PHE A 488 2.92 -0.05 9.93
CA PHE A 488 2.58 -0.55 8.60
C PHE A 488 3.86 -0.85 7.81
N ILE A 489 3.88 -1.97 7.08
CA ILE A 489 5.10 -2.49 6.42
C ILE A 489 5.80 -1.45 5.53
N TYR A 490 5.05 -0.56 4.86
CA TYR A 490 5.61 0.51 4.02
C TYR A 490 6.22 1.69 4.80
N PHE A 491 6.14 1.69 6.14
CA PHE A 491 6.87 2.65 6.97
C PHE A 491 8.32 2.20 7.24
N GLN A 492 8.63 0.96 6.85
CA GLN A 492 9.95 0.36 7.06
C GLN A 492 10.90 0.51 5.86
N PHE A 493 10.40 1.01 4.71
CA PHE A 493 11.17 1.14 3.46
C PHE A 493 11.32 2.58 2.98
#